data_53607a6b3d5566fe4d07593f2f3f4ee3
#
_entry.id   53607a6b3d5566fe4d07593f2f3f4ee3
#
_cell.length_a   1.000
_cell.length_b   1.000
_cell.length_c   1.000
_cell.angle_alpha   90.00
_cell.angle_beta   90.00
_cell.angle_gamma   90.00
#
_symmetry.space_group_name_H-M   'P 1'
#
loop_
_entity.id
_entity.type
_entity.pdbx_description
1 polymer ?
#
loop_
_entity_poly.entity_id
_entity_poly.type
_entity_poly.pdbx_seq_one_letter_code
_entity_poly.pdbx_strand_id
1 'polypeptide(L)'
;YDSSVIRQPGCGQVDLSYFSDAALLGDSLTVGFSDYSINLGGALICGYTGVGPDAIVNRSAVKSSVRGSEVAMDVLTAAQPKKLYILLGTNTLTTLGAADRFLAYYGQMLDQLRQALPGCVIYVQSIPPVRPRAAAEKPGLASDVLRSVNEQLAKLAADKGCVYLDLWETFADESGNLKEMLAAPDGVHFSAGNGYGAWVTYLRNHAKYSASNSWTMGSAYSAE
;
A
#
# COMPACT_ATOMS: atom_id res chain seq x y z
N TYR A 1 15.95 -12.59 5.77
CA TYR A 1 14.54 -12.79 6.09
C TYR A 1 13.73 -12.88 4.80
N ASP A 2 12.98 -13.94 4.62
CA ASP A 2 12.24 -14.20 3.39
C ASP A 2 10.79 -13.72 3.53
N SER A 3 10.44 -12.62 2.87
CA SER A 3 9.10 -12.05 2.88
C SER A 3 8.03 -13.00 2.29
N SER A 4 8.43 -13.95 1.46
CA SER A 4 7.52 -14.93 0.88
C SER A 4 6.84 -15.82 1.93
N VAL A 5 7.44 -15.98 3.11
CA VAL A 5 6.91 -16.77 4.23
C VAL A 5 5.77 -16.07 4.96
N ILE A 6 5.76 -14.73 4.96
CA ILE A 6 4.80 -13.92 5.73
C ILE A 6 3.79 -13.15 4.89
N ARG A 7 3.97 -13.14 3.57
CA ARG A 7 2.98 -12.51 2.70
C ARG A 7 1.63 -13.20 2.80
N GLN A 8 0.57 -12.42 2.66
CA GLN A 8 -0.78 -12.95 2.54
C GLN A 8 -0.89 -13.81 1.28
N PRO A 9 -1.30 -15.07 1.38
CA PRO A 9 -1.50 -15.91 0.19
C PRO A 9 -2.72 -15.44 -0.61
N GLY A 10 -2.76 -15.82 -1.89
CA GLY A 10 -3.92 -15.62 -2.73
C GLY A 10 -5.14 -16.39 -2.18
N CYS A 11 -6.29 -15.73 -2.17
CA CYS A 11 -7.53 -16.28 -1.62
C CYS A 11 -8.61 -16.53 -2.67
N GLY A 12 -8.36 -16.19 -3.94
CA GLY A 12 -9.40 -16.05 -4.95
C GLY A 12 -10.04 -14.67 -4.95
N GLN A 13 -10.79 -14.35 -5.98
CA GLN A 13 -11.23 -12.98 -6.25
C GLN A 13 -12.49 -12.61 -5.44
N VAL A 14 -12.35 -11.70 -4.49
CA VAL A 14 -13.51 -11.10 -3.80
C VAL A 14 -14.22 -10.08 -4.70
N ASP A 15 -15.49 -9.82 -4.42
CA ASP A 15 -16.25 -8.75 -5.05
C ASP A 15 -15.72 -7.36 -4.64
N LEU A 16 -15.92 -6.35 -5.49
CA LEU A 16 -15.51 -4.97 -5.18
C LEU A 16 -16.17 -4.42 -3.92
N SER A 17 -17.39 -4.85 -3.59
CA SER A 17 -18.09 -4.43 -2.37
C SER A 17 -17.35 -4.81 -1.07
N TYR A 18 -16.40 -5.76 -1.13
CA TYR A 18 -15.49 -6.08 -0.02
C TYR A 18 -14.72 -4.84 0.47
N PHE A 19 -14.47 -3.87 -0.41
CA PHE A 19 -13.71 -2.65 -0.08
C PHE A 19 -14.58 -1.47 0.37
N SER A 20 -15.90 -1.63 0.47
CA SER A 20 -16.82 -0.53 0.80
C SER A 20 -16.58 0.09 2.19
N ASP A 21 -15.98 -0.65 3.11
CA ASP A 21 -15.58 -0.21 4.45
C ASP A 21 -14.05 -0.07 4.60
N ALA A 22 -13.33 -0.05 3.49
CA ALA A 22 -11.89 0.09 3.45
C ALA A 22 -11.44 1.54 3.24
N ALA A 23 -10.20 1.82 3.65
CA ALA A 23 -9.47 3.01 3.26
C ALA A 23 -8.11 2.63 2.65
N LEU A 24 -7.61 3.46 1.74
CA LEU A 24 -6.24 3.41 1.25
C LEU A 24 -5.48 4.62 1.78
N LEU A 25 -4.31 4.40 2.36
CA LEU A 25 -3.38 5.45 2.79
C LEU A 25 -2.09 5.33 1.97
N GLY A 26 -1.70 6.41 1.30
CA GLY A 26 -0.48 6.35 0.52
C GLY A 26 -0.06 7.65 -0.14
N ASP A 27 0.95 7.53 -0.97
CA ASP A 27 1.55 8.64 -1.73
C ASP A 27 0.88 8.83 -3.11
N SER A 28 1.62 9.37 -4.07
CA SER A 28 1.11 9.66 -5.42
C SER A 28 0.59 8.42 -6.17
N LEU A 29 1.08 7.21 -5.85
CA LEU A 29 0.51 5.98 -6.39
C LEU A 29 -0.95 5.82 -5.93
N THR A 30 -1.22 6.08 -4.65
CA THR A 30 -2.59 6.01 -4.10
C THR A 30 -3.47 7.14 -4.62
N VAL A 31 -2.92 8.34 -4.86
CA VAL A 31 -3.65 9.47 -5.50
C VAL A 31 -4.25 9.06 -6.84
N GLY A 32 -3.58 8.22 -7.61
CA GLY A 32 -4.06 7.78 -8.91
C GLY A 32 -5.41 7.06 -8.89
N PHE A 33 -5.82 6.45 -7.77
CA PHE A 33 -7.19 5.94 -7.64
C PHE A 33 -8.25 7.03 -7.84
N SER A 34 -8.00 8.22 -7.29
CA SER A 34 -8.89 9.37 -7.47
C SER A 34 -8.72 10.02 -8.83
N ASP A 35 -7.48 10.27 -9.25
CA ASP A 35 -7.17 11.01 -10.48
C ASP A 35 -7.65 10.27 -11.75
N TYR A 36 -7.56 8.94 -11.74
CA TYR A 36 -8.02 8.09 -12.85
C TYR A 36 -9.41 7.51 -12.62
N SER A 37 -10.11 7.91 -11.55
CA SER A 37 -11.43 7.40 -11.20
C SER A 37 -11.50 5.86 -11.14
N ILE A 38 -10.48 5.25 -10.55
CA ILE A 38 -10.40 3.79 -10.43
C ILE A 38 -11.42 3.29 -9.40
N ASN A 39 -12.30 2.40 -9.83
CA ASN A 39 -13.30 1.83 -8.95
C ASN A 39 -12.67 0.80 -7.99
N LEU A 40 -12.73 1.06 -6.70
CA LEU A 40 -12.40 0.14 -5.63
C LEU A 40 -13.56 0.02 -4.63
N GLY A 41 -14.77 -0.24 -5.12
CA GLY A 41 -15.93 -0.59 -4.31
C GLY A 41 -16.37 0.47 -3.30
N GLY A 42 -16.03 1.74 -3.51
CA GLY A 42 -16.35 2.83 -2.58
C GLY A 42 -15.34 3.03 -1.45
N ALA A 43 -14.16 2.43 -1.52
CA ALA A 43 -13.08 2.65 -0.56
C ALA A 43 -12.71 4.14 -0.42
N LEU A 44 -12.41 4.57 0.81
CA LEU A 44 -11.92 5.92 1.10
C LEU A 44 -10.47 6.07 0.63
N ILE A 45 -10.19 6.99 -0.28
CA ILE A 45 -8.84 7.23 -0.78
C ILE A 45 -8.19 8.37 0.01
N CYS A 46 -7.18 8.04 0.80
CA CYS A 46 -6.28 8.95 1.51
C CYS A 46 -4.91 8.95 0.82
N GLY A 47 -4.88 9.44 -0.42
CA GLY A 47 -3.68 9.57 -1.23
C GLY A 47 -3.15 10.99 -1.21
N TYR A 48 -1.82 11.15 -1.04
CA TYR A 48 -1.17 12.45 -0.87
C TYR A 48 0.17 12.48 -1.60
N THR A 49 0.28 13.32 -2.62
CA THR A 49 1.51 13.42 -3.41
C THR A 49 2.71 13.80 -2.56
N GLY A 50 3.79 13.05 -2.70
CA GLY A 50 5.07 13.35 -2.05
C GLY A 50 5.16 12.99 -0.57
N VAL A 51 4.14 12.34 -0.01
CA VAL A 51 4.07 12.01 1.42
C VAL A 51 4.87 10.74 1.74
N GLY A 52 5.55 10.78 2.88
CA GLY A 52 6.18 9.64 3.53
C GLY A 52 5.54 9.34 4.89
N PRO A 53 5.94 8.25 5.56
CA PRO A 53 5.40 7.88 6.88
C PRO A 53 5.68 8.93 7.96
N ASP A 54 6.73 9.71 7.85
CA ASP A 54 7.07 10.81 8.76
C ASP A 54 5.99 11.91 8.79
N ALA A 55 5.43 12.27 7.64
CA ALA A 55 4.34 13.24 7.57
C ALA A 55 3.08 12.75 8.32
N ILE A 56 2.80 11.45 8.24
CA ILE A 56 1.66 10.83 8.95
C ILE A 56 1.90 10.84 10.46
N VAL A 57 3.07 10.40 10.91
CA VAL A 57 3.49 10.37 12.32
C VAL A 57 3.43 11.76 12.94
N ASN A 58 3.95 12.77 12.22
CA ASN A 58 4.03 14.15 12.69
C ASN A 58 2.71 14.92 12.52
N ARG A 59 1.64 14.25 12.05
CA ARG A 59 0.32 14.85 11.82
C ARG A 59 0.38 16.11 10.93
N SER A 60 1.27 16.08 9.94
CA SER A 60 1.45 17.18 9.01
C SER A 60 0.19 17.41 8.19
N ALA A 61 -0.12 18.68 7.91
CA ALA A 61 -1.16 19.01 6.94
C ALA A 61 -0.68 18.59 5.54
N VAL A 62 -1.49 17.79 4.87
CA VAL A 62 -1.23 17.23 3.55
C VAL A 62 -2.37 17.58 2.60
N LYS A 63 -2.11 17.63 1.29
CA LYS A 63 -3.11 18.01 0.31
C LYS A 63 -3.69 16.79 -0.38
N SER A 64 -4.98 16.54 -0.12
CA SER A 64 -5.78 15.60 -0.90
C SER A 64 -6.23 16.24 -2.22
N SER A 65 -6.23 15.47 -3.33
CA SER A 65 -6.73 15.93 -4.62
C SER A 65 -8.24 16.19 -4.62
N VAL A 66 -8.98 15.55 -3.70
CA VAL A 66 -10.46 15.61 -3.66
C VAL A 66 -11.03 16.35 -2.46
N ARG A 67 -10.29 16.49 -1.33
CA ARG A 67 -10.80 17.09 -0.09
C ARG A 67 -10.03 18.34 0.37
N GLY A 68 -8.95 18.70 -0.31
CA GLY A 68 -8.12 19.86 0.06
C GLY A 68 -7.10 19.53 1.16
N SER A 69 -6.75 20.52 1.99
CA SER A 69 -5.74 20.35 3.06
C SER A 69 -6.36 19.66 4.26
N GLU A 70 -5.72 18.59 4.72
CA GLU A 70 -6.20 17.75 5.84
C GLU A 70 -5.04 17.08 6.58
N VAL A 71 -5.31 16.54 7.76
CA VAL A 71 -4.40 15.65 8.49
C VAL A 71 -4.89 14.22 8.29
N ALA A 72 -4.08 13.37 7.65
CA ALA A 72 -4.49 12.01 7.28
C ALA A 72 -5.00 11.19 8.48
N MET A 73 -4.34 11.30 9.63
CA MET A 73 -4.76 10.61 10.86
C MET A 73 -6.16 11.03 11.32
N ASP A 74 -6.53 12.30 11.16
CA ASP A 74 -7.86 12.80 11.55
C ASP A 74 -8.95 12.26 10.64
N VAL A 75 -8.67 12.22 9.32
CA VAL A 75 -9.59 11.64 8.33
C VAL A 75 -9.83 10.16 8.62
N LEU A 76 -8.78 9.39 8.86
CA LEU A 76 -8.89 7.96 9.15
C LEU A 76 -9.58 7.69 10.49
N THR A 77 -9.26 8.48 11.53
CA THR A 77 -9.89 8.38 12.84
C THR A 77 -11.40 8.69 12.77
N ALA A 78 -11.79 9.68 11.98
CA ALA A 78 -13.21 10.01 11.78
C ALA A 78 -13.94 8.93 10.96
N ALA A 79 -13.29 8.35 9.96
CA ALA A 79 -13.89 7.35 9.08
C ALA A 79 -14.02 5.96 9.72
N GLN A 80 -13.12 5.60 10.66
CA GLN A 80 -13.06 4.28 11.30
C GLN A 80 -13.18 3.10 10.32
N PRO A 81 -12.30 3.02 9.30
CA PRO A 81 -12.36 1.94 8.32
C PRO A 81 -12.14 0.58 9.00
N LYS A 82 -12.76 -0.46 8.47
CA LYS A 82 -12.53 -1.85 8.94
C LYS A 82 -11.28 -2.47 8.34
N LYS A 83 -10.84 -1.95 7.21
CA LYS A 83 -9.62 -2.35 6.49
C LYS A 83 -8.85 -1.12 6.06
N LEU A 84 -7.54 -1.11 6.29
CA LEU A 84 -6.66 -0.03 5.87
C LEU A 84 -5.50 -0.59 5.05
N TYR A 85 -5.41 -0.19 3.79
CA TYR A 85 -4.34 -0.57 2.88
C TYR A 85 -3.31 0.55 2.79
N ILE A 86 -2.05 0.29 3.15
CA ILE A 86 -0.99 1.29 3.19
C ILE A 86 0.02 1.02 2.09
N LEU A 87 0.33 2.02 1.27
CA LEU A 87 1.44 2.02 0.32
C LEU A 87 2.20 3.34 0.38
N LEU A 88 3.36 3.32 1.03
CA LEU A 88 4.26 4.46 1.17
C LEU A 88 5.71 4.00 0.96
N GLY A 89 6.55 4.84 0.37
CA GLY A 89 7.98 4.56 0.26
C GLY A 89 8.68 5.19 -0.94
N THR A 90 8.00 5.31 -2.09
CA THR A 90 8.63 5.80 -3.33
C THR A 90 9.18 7.22 -3.25
N ASN A 91 8.63 8.05 -2.36
CA ASN A 91 9.09 9.42 -2.14
C ASN A 91 10.17 9.54 -1.05
N THR A 92 10.26 8.58 -0.14
CA THR A 92 11.20 8.59 0.98
C THR A 92 12.50 7.85 0.66
N LEU A 93 12.41 6.76 -0.11
CA LEU A 93 13.52 5.87 -0.44
C LEU A 93 14.25 6.29 -1.73
N THR A 94 14.39 7.58 -1.98
CA THR A 94 15.01 8.07 -3.22
C THR A 94 16.53 7.99 -3.22
N THR A 95 17.15 7.89 -2.04
CA THR A 95 18.60 7.85 -1.86
C THR A 95 19.04 6.61 -1.07
N LEU A 96 20.27 6.18 -1.29
CA LEU A 96 20.89 5.13 -0.47
C LEU A 96 20.97 5.59 1.00
N GLY A 97 20.75 4.66 1.93
CA GLY A 97 20.80 4.94 3.38
C GLY A 97 19.50 5.50 3.98
N ALA A 98 18.45 5.71 3.18
CA ALA A 98 17.16 6.19 3.69
C ALA A 98 16.34 5.12 4.45
N ALA A 99 16.69 3.85 4.32
CA ALA A 99 15.89 2.71 4.79
C ALA A 99 15.63 2.73 6.30
N ASP A 100 16.66 2.95 7.12
CA ASP A 100 16.51 2.88 8.58
C ASP A 100 15.53 3.92 9.11
N ARG A 101 15.67 5.16 8.63
CA ARG A 101 14.74 6.24 8.99
C ARG A 101 13.31 5.96 8.50
N PHE A 102 13.17 5.47 7.27
CA PHE A 102 11.89 5.08 6.71
C PHE A 102 11.20 4.02 7.57
N LEU A 103 11.88 2.93 7.89
CA LEU A 103 11.34 1.83 8.69
C LEU A 103 11.00 2.27 10.12
N ALA A 104 11.82 3.14 10.73
CA ALA A 104 11.55 3.69 12.06
C ALA A 104 10.24 4.49 12.09
N TYR A 105 10.05 5.41 11.12
CA TYR A 105 8.80 6.15 11.01
C TYR A 105 7.62 5.27 10.62
N TYR A 106 7.84 4.27 9.75
CA TYR A 106 6.79 3.33 9.38
C TYR A 106 6.28 2.55 10.59
N GLY A 107 7.18 2.08 11.46
CA GLY A 107 6.82 1.41 12.71
C GLY A 107 6.01 2.30 13.66
N GLN A 108 6.43 3.56 13.84
CA GLN A 108 5.68 4.55 14.65
C GLN A 108 4.29 4.82 14.06
N MET A 109 4.20 4.95 12.75
CA MET A 109 2.92 5.14 12.05
C MET A 109 1.98 3.96 12.29
N LEU A 110 2.46 2.72 12.19
CA LEU A 110 1.64 1.54 12.46
C LEU A 110 1.14 1.52 13.91
N ASP A 111 1.97 1.90 14.89
CA ASP A 111 1.56 1.98 16.29
C ASP A 111 0.45 3.02 16.50
N GLN A 112 0.60 4.21 15.92
CA GLN A 112 -0.43 5.26 16.00
C GLN A 112 -1.74 4.83 15.32
N LEU A 113 -1.66 4.21 14.13
CA LEU A 113 -2.83 3.72 13.40
C LEU A 113 -3.56 2.62 14.17
N ARG A 114 -2.85 1.67 14.76
CA ARG A 114 -3.48 0.62 15.59
C ARG A 114 -4.19 1.19 16.81
N GLN A 115 -3.62 2.23 17.42
CA GLN A 115 -4.26 2.92 18.54
C GLN A 115 -5.50 3.69 18.11
N ALA A 116 -5.43 4.40 16.97
CA ALA A 116 -6.54 5.23 16.46
C ALA A 116 -7.68 4.42 15.83
N LEU A 117 -7.39 3.22 15.31
CA LEU A 117 -8.31 2.37 14.55
C LEU A 117 -8.42 0.97 15.20
N PRO A 118 -8.99 0.86 16.39
CA PRO A 118 -9.13 -0.43 17.07
C PRO A 118 -10.01 -1.38 16.25
N GLY A 119 -9.53 -2.62 16.06
CA GLY A 119 -10.23 -3.65 15.27
C GLY A 119 -10.09 -3.51 13.75
N CYS A 120 -9.40 -2.48 13.25
CA CYS A 120 -9.09 -2.36 11.83
C CYS A 120 -8.03 -3.39 11.42
N VAL A 121 -8.25 -4.08 10.31
CA VAL A 121 -7.23 -4.92 9.68
C VAL A 121 -6.33 -4.02 8.84
N ILE A 122 -5.05 -3.92 9.23
CA ILE A 122 -4.07 -3.09 8.52
C ILE A 122 -3.27 -3.97 7.56
N TYR A 123 -3.32 -3.61 6.27
CA TYR A 123 -2.57 -4.24 5.19
C TYR A 123 -1.40 -3.33 4.82
N VAL A 124 -0.19 -3.82 5.01
CA VAL A 124 1.06 -3.18 4.59
C VAL A 124 1.45 -3.74 3.24
N GLN A 125 1.50 -2.91 2.22
CA GLN A 125 1.90 -3.32 0.87
C GLN A 125 3.40 -3.11 0.68
N SER A 126 4.06 -4.05 -0.01
CA SER A 126 5.45 -3.88 -0.41
C SER A 126 5.60 -2.65 -1.31
N ILE A 127 6.72 -1.97 -1.20
CA ILE A 127 7.06 -0.88 -2.12
C ILE A 127 7.29 -1.51 -3.50
N PRO A 128 6.53 -1.11 -4.54
CA PRO A 128 6.62 -1.74 -5.84
C PRO A 128 7.96 -1.48 -6.52
N PRO A 129 8.38 -2.35 -7.46
CA PRO A 129 9.55 -2.10 -8.27
C PRO A 129 9.35 -0.87 -9.16
N VAL A 130 10.44 -0.29 -9.64
CA VAL A 130 10.43 0.80 -10.63
C VAL A 130 11.16 0.36 -11.91
N ARG A 131 11.03 1.14 -12.99
CA ARG A 131 11.79 0.90 -14.23
C ARG A 131 13.28 1.25 -14.02
N PRO A 132 14.21 0.60 -14.76
CA PRO A 132 15.65 0.81 -14.60
C PRO A 132 16.08 2.28 -14.71
N ARG A 133 15.44 3.06 -15.57
CA ARG A 133 15.73 4.48 -15.71
C ARG A 133 15.40 5.26 -14.42
N ALA A 134 14.25 4.99 -13.82
CA ALA A 134 13.85 5.64 -12.57
C ALA A 134 14.77 5.23 -11.40
N ALA A 135 15.22 3.97 -11.35
CA ALA A 135 16.20 3.50 -10.38
C ALA A 135 17.57 4.18 -10.55
N ALA A 136 17.99 4.45 -11.78
CA ALA A 136 19.23 5.18 -12.04
C ALA A 136 19.18 6.63 -11.54
N GLU A 137 18.03 7.28 -11.64
CA GLU A 137 17.80 8.65 -11.13
C GLU A 137 17.61 8.70 -9.61
N LYS A 138 17.08 7.62 -9.02
CA LYS A 138 16.75 7.46 -7.60
C LYS A 138 17.34 6.14 -7.07
N PRO A 139 18.62 6.10 -6.70
CA PRO A 139 19.33 4.86 -6.38
C PRO A 139 18.72 4.05 -5.22
N GLY A 140 18.02 4.70 -4.30
CA GLY A 140 17.30 4.04 -3.22
C GLY A 140 16.08 3.23 -3.68
N LEU A 141 15.65 3.40 -4.94
CA LEU A 141 14.60 2.61 -5.58
C LEU A 141 15.15 1.48 -6.47
N ALA A 142 16.45 1.21 -6.42
CA ALA A 142 17.02 0.08 -7.14
C ALA A 142 16.43 -1.25 -6.61
N SER A 143 16.32 -2.23 -7.51
CA SER A 143 15.63 -3.49 -7.22
C SER A 143 16.19 -4.23 -6.00
N ASP A 144 17.50 -4.31 -5.86
CA ASP A 144 18.18 -4.94 -4.73
C ASP A 144 17.94 -4.18 -3.41
N VAL A 145 17.96 -2.85 -3.45
CA VAL A 145 17.65 -1.99 -2.29
C VAL A 145 16.20 -2.17 -1.85
N LEU A 146 15.27 -2.09 -2.79
CA LEU A 146 13.84 -2.25 -2.48
C LEU A 146 13.53 -3.66 -1.95
N ARG A 147 14.15 -4.71 -2.48
CA ARG A 147 14.00 -6.07 -1.94
C ARG A 147 14.41 -6.13 -0.47
N SER A 148 15.57 -5.60 -0.14
CA SER A 148 16.06 -5.56 1.25
C SER A 148 15.13 -4.76 2.18
N VAL A 149 14.61 -3.62 1.71
CA VAL A 149 13.66 -2.82 2.48
C VAL A 149 12.33 -3.54 2.64
N ASN A 150 11.82 -4.18 1.60
CA ASN A 150 10.56 -4.91 1.64
C ASN A 150 10.61 -6.13 2.56
N GLU A 151 11.75 -6.84 2.64
CA GLU A 151 11.94 -7.92 3.62
C GLU A 151 11.85 -7.40 5.06
N GLN A 152 12.48 -6.26 5.35
CA GLN A 152 12.40 -5.62 6.65
C GLN A 152 10.99 -5.07 6.94
N LEU A 153 10.32 -4.51 5.94
CA LEU A 153 8.95 -4.02 6.04
C LEU A 153 7.97 -5.16 6.29
N ALA A 154 8.16 -6.31 5.64
CA ALA A 154 7.36 -7.50 5.86
C ALA A 154 7.49 -8.01 7.30
N LYS A 155 8.73 -8.06 7.81
CA LYS A 155 8.99 -8.43 9.21
C LYS A 155 8.33 -7.42 10.17
N LEU A 156 8.50 -6.14 9.92
CA LEU A 156 7.88 -5.07 10.72
C LEU A 156 6.35 -5.21 10.74
N ALA A 157 5.73 -5.47 9.59
CA ALA A 157 4.29 -5.69 9.50
C ALA A 157 3.85 -6.88 10.34
N ALA A 158 4.56 -8.01 10.25
CA ALA A 158 4.28 -9.20 11.05
C ALA A 158 4.44 -8.93 12.55
N ASP A 159 5.53 -8.29 12.97
CA ASP A 159 5.81 -7.94 14.37
C ASP A 159 4.73 -6.99 14.96
N LYS A 160 4.13 -6.14 14.11
CA LYS A 160 3.04 -5.23 14.48
C LYS A 160 1.64 -5.86 14.33
N GLY A 161 1.53 -7.14 13.95
CA GLY A 161 0.27 -7.83 13.74
C GLY A 161 -0.54 -7.29 12.56
N CYS A 162 0.13 -6.78 11.55
CA CYS A 162 -0.42 -6.34 10.28
C CYS A 162 -0.32 -7.44 9.23
N VAL A 163 -1.16 -7.37 8.19
CA VAL A 163 -1.11 -8.26 7.03
C VAL A 163 -0.12 -7.67 6.03
N TYR A 164 0.79 -8.50 5.48
CA TYR A 164 1.72 -8.06 4.45
C TYR A 164 1.27 -8.52 3.07
N LEU A 165 1.25 -7.59 2.12
CA LEU A 165 0.91 -7.82 0.72
C LEU A 165 2.14 -7.59 -0.16
N ASP A 166 2.54 -8.61 -0.91
CA ASP A 166 3.72 -8.54 -1.77
C ASP A 166 3.35 -8.19 -3.22
N LEU A 167 3.32 -6.90 -3.53
CA LEU A 167 3.00 -6.40 -4.88
C LEU A 167 3.99 -6.89 -5.95
N TRP A 168 5.19 -7.32 -5.57
CA TRP A 168 6.20 -7.82 -6.52
C TRP A 168 5.72 -9.05 -7.28
N GLU A 169 4.84 -9.86 -6.70
CA GLU A 169 4.23 -11.01 -7.38
C GLU A 169 3.54 -10.62 -8.68
N THR A 170 2.95 -9.43 -8.72
CA THR A 170 2.23 -8.91 -9.88
C THR A 170 3.08 -7.96 -10.71
N PHE A 171 3.83 -7.08 -10.06
CA PHE A 171 4.44 -5.92 -10.72
C PHE A 171 5.87 -6.15 -11.18
N ALA A 172 6.64 -7.06 -10.57
CA ALA A 172 8.02 -7.31 -10.95
C ALA A 172 8.13 -8.22 -12.19
N ASP A 173 9.04 -7.86 -13.11
CA ASP A 173 9.51 -8.74 -14.14
C ASP A 173 10.60 -9.70 -13.59
N GLU A 174 11.13 -10.59 -14.43
CA GLU A 174 12.16 -11.58 -14.07
C GLU A 174 13.46 -10.93 -13.53
N SER A 175 13.73 -9.70 -13.92
CA SER A 175 14.89 -8.92 -13.45
C SER A 175 14.60 -8.11 -12.20
N GLY A 176 13.37 -8.15 -11.67
CA GLY A 176 12.94 -7.38 -10.52
C GLY A 176 12.64 -5.91 -10.82
N ASN A 177 12.40 -5.56 -12.08
CA ASN A 177 11.96 -4.23 -12.46
C ASN A 177 10.43 -4.19 -12.62
N LEU A 178 9.85 -3.01 -12.53
CA LEU A 178 8.44 -2.81 -12.86
C LEU A 178 8.18 -3.26 -14.30
N LYS A 179 7.19 -4.14 -14.51
CA LYS A 179 6.78 -4.57 -15.85
C LYS A 179 6.42 -3.37 -16.71
N GLU A 180 6.97 -3.29 -17.92
CA GLU A 180 6.79 -2.16 -18.83
C GLU A 180 5.32 -1.87 -19.12
N MET A 181 4.53 -2.90 -19.36
CA MET A 181 3.10 -2.78 -19.63
C MET A 181 2.26 -2.23 -18.47
N LEU A 182 2.80 -2.28 -17.24
CA LEU A 182 2.14 -1.77 -16.03
C LEU A 182 2.66 -0.40 -15.60
N ALA A 183 3.75 0.08 -16.22
CA ALA A 183 4.41 1.33 -15.89
C ALA A 183 3.79 2.53 -16.62
N ALA A 184 3.75 3.66 -15.94
CA ALA A 184 3.63 4.96 -16.58
C ALA A 184 4.97 5.40 -17.22
N PRO A 185 4.98 6.41 -18.10
CA PRO A 185 6.21 6.84 -18.79
C PRO A 185 7.38 7.26 -17.89
N ASP A 186 7.11 7.71 -16.66
CA ASP A 186 8.14 8.09 -15.69
C ASP A 186 8.86 6.89 -15.04
N GLY A 187 8.31 5.69 -15.23
CA GLY A 187 8.87 4.45 -14.71
C GLY A 187 8.73 4.22 -13.20
N VAL A 188 8.02 5.08 -12.48
CA VAL A 188 7.70 4.95 -11.06
C VAL A 188 6.22 4.68 -10.85
N HIS A 189 5.36 5.47 -11.48
CA HIS A 189 3.91 5.34 -11.37
C HIS A 189 3.37 4.19 -12.21
N PHE A 190 2.17 3.74 -11.85
CA PHE A 190 1.45 2.73 -12.62
C PHE A 190 0.69 3.37 -13.78
N SER A 191 0.59 2.64 -14.89
CA SER A 191 -0.27 3.07 -16.00
C SER A 191 -1.74 3.06 -15.58
N ALA A 192 -2.49 4.07 -16.03
CA ALA A 192 -3.89 4.30 -15.63
C ALA A 192 -4.81 3.09 -15.88
N GLY A 193 -4.63 2.38 -16.98
CA GLY A 193 -5.42 1.19 -17.32
C GLY A 193 -4.82 -0.09 -16.72
N ASN A 194 -3.72 -0.56 -17.30
CA ASN A 194 -3.15 -1.87 -16.98
C ASN A 194 -2.58 -1.92 -15.56
N GLY A 195 -1.85 -0.88 -15.14
CA GLY A 195 -1.20 -0.84 -13.84
C GLY A 195 -2.20 -0.83 -12.68
N TYR A 196 -3.17 0.09 -12.69
CA TYR A 196 -4.21 0.12 -11.67
C TYR A 196 -5.15 -1.07 -11.75
N GLY A 197 -5.46 -1.57 -12.95
CA GLY A 197 -6.24 -2.80 -13.12
C GLY A 197 -5.56 -4.01 -12.49
N ALA A 198 -4.25 -4.14 -12.66
CA ALA A 198 -3.44 -5.19 -12.02
C ALA A 198 -3.43 -5.03 -10.49
N TRP A 199 -3.34 -3.80 -9.98
CA TRP A 199 -3.37 -3.53 -8.54
C TRP A 199 -4.71 -3.90 -7.92
N VAL A 200 -5.82 -3.46 -8.51
CA VAL A 200 -7.18 -3.84 -8.05
C VAL A 200 -7.35 -5.36 -8.06
N THR A 201 -6.92 -6.03 -9.14
CA THR A 201 -6.97 -7.50 -9.24
C THR A 201 -6.16 -8.16 -8.14
N TYR A 202 -4.95 -7.66 -7.86
CA TYR A 202 -4.12 -8.16 -6.78
C TYR A 202 -4.81 -8.03 -5.42
N LEU A 203 -5.33 -6.85 -5.09
CA LEU A 203 -6.02 -6.59 -3.83
C LEU A 203 -7.24 -7.53 -3.65
N ARG A 204 -8.01 -7.73 -4.72
CA ARG A 204 -9.17 -8.64 -4.71
C ARG A 204 -8.78 -10.11 -4.47
N ASN A 205 -7.59 -10.52 -4.90
CA ASN A 205 -7.11 -11.89 -4.75
C ASN A 205 -6.35 -12.15 -3.45
N HIS A 206 -6.11 -11.14 -2.60
CA HIS A 206 -5.30 -11.25 -1.39
C HIS A 206 -6.04 -10.70 -0.15
N ALA A 207 -7.32 -11.00 -0.04
CA ALA A 207 -8.12 -10.67 1.14
C ALA A 207 -7.81 -11.63 2.30
N LYS A 208 -7.80 -11.11 3.53
CA LYS A 208 -7.78 -11.90 4.74
C LYS A 208 -9.17 -11.93 5.35
N TYR A 209 -9.72 -13.11 5.51
CA TYR A 209 -11.01 -13.34 6.16
C TYR A 209 -10.82 -13.67 7.64
N SER A 210 -11.64 -13.05 8.48
CA SER A 210 -11.70 -13.32 9.92
C SER A 210 -13.04 -12.83 10.46
N ALA A 211 -13.33 -13.06 11.74
CA ALA A 211 -14.53 -12.55 12.39
C ALA A 211 -14.61 -11.01 12.35
N SER A 212 -13.45 -10.31 12.43
CA SER A 212 -13.36 -8.85 12.33
C SER A 212 -13.27 -8.31 10.90
N ASN A 213 -13.06 -9.18 9.92
CA ASN A 213 -12.91 -8.86 8.50
C ASN A 213 -13.68 -9.89 7.67
N SER A 214 -14.95 -10.06 8.00
CA SER A 214 -15.83 -11.03 7.36
C SER A 214 -16.33 -10.52 6.00
N TRP A 215 -16.49 -11.48 5.10
CA TRP A 215 -17.16 -11.28 3.84
C TRP A 215 -18.13 -12.44 3.62
N THR A 216 -19.40 -12.17 3.53
CA THR A 216 -20.44 -13.21 3.45
C THR A 216 -21.26 -13.16 2.18
N MET A 217 -21.49 -11.98 1.61
CA MET A 217 -22.33 -11.83 0.43
C MET A 217 -21.50 -11.90 -0.85
N GLY A 218 -21.77 -12.88 -1.71
CA GLY A 218 -21.10 -13.09 -2.99
C GLY A 218 -19.65 -13.59 -2.88
N SER A 219 -19.16 -13.87 -1.68
CA SER A 219 -17.83 -14.42 -1.47
C SER A 219 -17.82 -15.93 -1.68
N ALA A 220 -16.77 -16.45 -2.33
CA ALA A 220 -16.50 -17.89 -2.38
C ALA A 220 -15.93 -18.43 -1.05
N TYR A 221 -15.61 -17.54 -0.11
CA TYR A 221 -14.96 -17.86 1.15
C TYR A 221 -15.84 -17.44 2.32
N SER A 222 -15.96 -18.32 3.32
CA SER A 222 -16.57 -17.98 4.60
C SER A 222 -15.54 -17.34 5.52
N ALA A 223 -15.99 -16.49 6.44
CA ALA A 223 -15.15 -16.00 7.54
C ALA A 223 -14.81 -17.17 8.47
N GLU A 224 -13.52 -17.31 8.85
CA GLU A 224 -13.10 -18.23 9.91
C GLU A 224 -13.25 -17.60 11.30
#